data_6bef7d1808c68063e37cd21507f83feb
#
_entry.id   6bef7d1808c68063e37cd21507f83feb
#
_cell.length_a   1.000
_cell.length_b   1.000
_cell.length_c   1.000
_cell.angle_alpha   90.00
_cell.angle_beta   90.00
_cell.angle_gamma   90.00
#
_symmetry.space_group_name_H-M   'P 1'
#
loop_
_entity.id
_entity.type
_entity.pdbx_description
1 polymer ?
#
loop_
_entity_poly.entity_id
_entity_poly.type
_entity_poly.pdbx_seq_one_letter_code
_entity_poly.pdbx_strand_id
1 'polypeptide(L)'
;MKEQMIFNFTKENPDVDKRKKDCEQILYKYPEKIPIICQKDPNCNNLPEIDKTKFLVSKELTVAQFNCMIRNSLGVNEEESAFYLLVNMKYTITGDISLSEVYQKYKSPQDGFLYIMYTSTQVWGSNSKLNF
;
A
#
# COMPACT_ATOMS: atom_id res chain seq x y z
N MET A 1 12.02 -8.44 -0.76
CA MET A 1 11.61 -9.86 -0.84
C MET A 1 10.92 -10.33 0.41
N LYS A 2 11.65 -10.37 1.52
CA LYS A 2 11.08 -10.76 2.82
C LYS A 2 9.96 -9.83 3.26
N GLU A 3 10.06 -8.57 2.89
CA GLU A 3 9.09 -7.54 3.27
C GLU A 3 7.70 -7.83 2.75
N GLN A 4 7.61 -8.39 1.54
CA GLN A 4 6.32 -8.67 0.93
C GLN A 4 5.64 -9.89 1.53
N MET A 5 6.40 -10.75 2.20
CA MET A 5 5.86 -11.97 2.79
C MET A 5 4.93 -11.73 3.97
N ILE A 6 4.93 -10.52 4.55
CA ILE A 6 3.99 -10.20 5.60
C ILE A 6 2.61 -9.83 5.06
N PHE A 7 2.51 -9.59 3.75
CA PHE A 7 1.22 -9.29 3.14
C PHE A 7 0.42 -10.57 2.96
N ASN A 8 -0.85 -10.52 3.36
CA ASN A 8 -1.74 -11.67 3.20
C ASN A 8 -1.86 -12.09 1.75
N PHE A 9 -1.82 -11.12 0.84
CA PHE A 9 -1.89 -11.40 -0.60
C PHE A 9 -0.79 -12.36 -1.03
N THR A 10 0.46 -12.14 -0.58
CA THR A 10 1.57 -13.00 -0.95
C THR A 10 1.50 -14.35 -0.27
N LYS A 11 0.97 -14.40 0.95
CA LYS A 11 0.79 -15.66 1.67
C LYS A 11 -0.28 -16.53 1.02
N GLU A 12 -1.34 -15.90 0.54
CA GLU A 12 -2.44 -16.60 -0.14
C GLU A 12 -2.11 -16.93 -1.58
N ASN A 13 -1.16 -16.22 -2.17
CA ASN A 13 -0.73 -16.39 -3.55
C ASN A 13 0.80 -16.54 -3.58
N PRO A 14 1.33 -17.67 -3.10
CA PRO A 14 2.78 -17.80 -2.92
C PRO A 14 3.57 -17.96 -4.21
N ASP A 15 2.92 -18.33 -5.29
CA ASP A 15 3.58 -18.53 -6.58
C ASP A 15 3.87 -17.18 -7.23
N VAL A 16 5.15 -16.80 -7.27
CA VAL A 16 5.59 -15.53 -7.83
C VAL A 16 5.20 -15.40 -9.30
N ASP A 17 5.34 -16.47 -10.06
CA ASP A 17 5.03 -16.43 -11.49
C ASP A 17 3.55 -16.17 -11.74
N LYS A 18 2.70 -16.71 -10.90
CA LYS A 18 1.26 -16.46 -10.98
C LYS A 18 0.94 -15.01 -10.66
N ARG A 19 1.54 -14.47 -9.60
CA ARG A 19 1.32 -13.07 -9.24
C ARG A 19 1.79 -12.15 -10.36
N LYS A 20 2.95 -12.45 -10.95
CA LYS A 20 3.51 -11.68 -12.04
C LYS A 20 2.59 -11.69 -13.26
N LYS A 21 2.09 -12.87 -13.63
CA LYS A 21 1.15 -13.02 -14.72
C LYS A 21 -0.13 -12.23 -14.50
N ASP A 22 -0.66 -12.31 -13.28
CA ASP A 22 -1.86 -11.58 -12.89
C ASP A 22 -1.64 -10.07 -13.08
N CYS A 23 -0.52 -9.58 -12.59
CA CYS A 23 -0.17 -8.17 -12.72
C CYS A 23 -0.03 -7.76 -14.20
N GLU A 24 0.64 -8.57 -14.99
CA GLU A 24 0.82 -8.30 -16.42
C GLU A 24 -0.51 -8.24 -17.16
N GLN A 25 -1.44 -9.12 -16.83
CA GLN A 25 -2.78 -9.13 -17.41
C GLN A 25 -3.55 -7.88 -17.05
N ILE A 26 -3.43 -7.44 -15.78
CA ILE A 26 -4.08 -6.20 -15.33
C ILE A 26 -3.52 -5.00 -16.09
N LEU A 27 -2.21 -4.92 -16.21
CA LEU A 27 -1.56 -3.81 -16.91
C LEU A 27 -1.93 -3.77 -18.40
N TYR A 28 -2.05 -4.95 -19.00
CA TYR A 28 -2.45 -5.06 -20.39
C TYR A 28 -3.90 -4.61 -20.58
N LYS A 29 -4.78 -5.06 -19.71
CA LYS A 29 -6.22 -4.76 -19.82
C LYS A 29 -6.55 -3.33 -19.40
N TYR A 30 -5.81 -2.80 -18.43
CA TYR A 30 -6.06 -1.47 -17.86
C TYR A 30 -4.77 -0.63 -17.85
N PRO A 31 -4.28 -0.21 -19.03
CA PRO A 31 -2.97 0.47 -19.10
C PRO A 31 -2.91 1.81 -18.38
N GLU A 32 -4.07 2.42 -18.08
CA GLU A 32 -4.14 3.70 -17.37
C GLU A 32 -4.33 3.52 -15.86
N LYS A 33 -4.25 2.28 -15.38
CA LYS A 33 -4.44 1.97 -13.97
C LYS A 33 -3.18 1.40 -13.34
N ILE A 34 -3.12 1.50 -12.01
CA ILE A 34 -2.02 0.97 -11.22
C ILE A 34 -2.54 -0.10 -10.28
N PRO A 35 -1.96 -1.30 -10.32
CA PRO A 35 -2.37 -2.37 -9.39
C PRO A 35 -1.66 -2.23 -8.06
N ILE A 36 -2.44 -2.09 -7.00
CA ILE A 36 -1.92 -1.87 -5.64
C ILE A 36 -2.42 -2.96 -4.72
N ILE A 37 -1.53 -3.46 -3.87
CA ILE A 37 -1.88 -4.32 -2.74
C ILE A 37 -1.73 -3.46 -1.50
N CYS A 38 -2.82 -3.25 -0.77
CA CYS A 38 -2.83 -2.39 0.41
C CYS A 38 -3.28 -3.20 1.63
N GLN A 39 -2.54 -3.13 2.71
CA GLN A 39 -2.82 -3.89 3.91
C GLN A 39 -2.42 -3.09 5.15
N LYS A 40 -3.08 -3.37 6.26
CA LYS A 40 -2.73 -2.77 7.53
C LYS A 40 -1.39 -3.32 8.03
N ASP A 41 -0.58 -2.45 8.63
CA ASP A 41 0.62 -2.86 9.36
C ASP A 41 0.20 -3.89 10.43
N PRO A 42 0.79 -5.10 10.42
CA PRO A 42 0.41 -6.12 11.40
C PRO A 42 0.61 -5.70 12.86
N ASN A 43 1.50 -4.74 13.10
CA ASN A 43 1.77 -4.24 14.44
C ASN A 43 0.82 -3.12 14.87
N CYS A 44 -0.04 -2.67 13.98
CA CYS A 44 -0.99 -1.60 14.27
C CYS A 44 -2.29 -2.18 14.82
N ASN A 45 -2.61 -1.84 16.06
CA ASN A 45 -3.80 -2.39 16.73
C ASN A 45 -4.96 -1.42 16.82
N ASN A 46 -4.73 -0.15 16.50
CA ASN A 46 -5.74 0.90 16.67
C ASN A 46 -6.44 1.31 15.38
N LEU A 47 -6.21 0.60 14.30
CA LEU A 47 -6.90 0.83 13.04
C LEU A 47 -7.61 -0.46 12.62
N PRO A 48 -8.77 -0.34 11.95
CA PRO A 48 -9.46 -1.52 11.46
C PRO A 48 -8.74 -2.15 10.28
N GLU A 49 -9.03 -3.43 10.06
CA GLU A 49 -8.56 -4.13 8.86
C GLU A 49 -9.37 -3.67 7.66
N ILE A 50 -8.71 -3.57 6.52
CA ILE A 50 -9.40 -3.24 5.28
C ILE A 50 -9.96 -4.52 4.66
N ASP A 51 -11.20 -4.45 4.19
CA ASP A 51 -11.88 -5.62 3.61
C ASP A 51 -11.27 -6.03 2.27
N LYS A 52 -11.01 -5.04 1.44
CA LYS A 52 -10.48 -5.24 0.11
C LYS A 52 -9.02 -4.83 0.09
N THR A 53 -8.14 -5.74 -0.28
CA THR A 53 -6.70 -5.46 -0.28
C THR A 53 -6.13 -5.15 -1.66
N LYS A 54 -6.79 -5.59 -2.72
CA LYS A 54 -6.31 -5.38 -4.08
C LYS A 54 -7.06 -4.22 -4.72
N PHE A 55 -6.33 -3.20 -5.16
CA PHE A 55 -6.89 -1.98 -5.71
C PHE A 55 -6.38 -1.73 -7.12
N LEU A 56 -7.25 -1.18 -7.94
CA LEU A 56 -6.90 -0.78 -9.29
C LEU A 56 -7.30 0.68 -9.42
N VAL A 57 -6.32 1.57 -9.40
CA VAL A 57 -6.56 3.01 -9.35
C VAL A 57 -5.95 3.72 -10.55
N SER A 58 -6.48 4.91 -10.86
CA SER A 58 -5.93 5.75 -11.92
C SER A 58 -4.50 6.12 -11.62
N LYS A 59 -3.63 6.08 -12.62
CA LYS A 59 -2.23 6.44 -12.44
C LYS A 59 -2.04 7.93 -12.15
N GLU A 60 -3.06 8.75 -12.38
CA GLU A 60 -3.02 10.17 -12.06
C GLU A 60 -3.47 10.47 -10.63
N LEU A 61 -4.02 9.49 -9.94
CA LEU A 61 -4.41 9.66 -8.55
C LEU A 61 -3.19 10.01 -7.71
N THR A 62 -3.32 11.02 -6.83
CA THR A 62 -2.22 11.39 -5.94
C THR A 62 -2.20 10.51 -4.70
N VAL A 63 -1.06 10.52 -4.01
CA VAL A 63 -0.93 9.80 -2.73
C VAL A 63 -1.95 10.34 -1.72
N ALA A 64 -2.12 11.66 -1.65
CA ALA A 64 -3.10 12.27 -0.73
C ALA A 64 -4.51 11.79 -1.01
N GLN A 65 -4.89 11.68 -2.29
CA GLN A 65 -6.20 11.19 -2.68
C GLN A 65 -6.38 9.72 -2.33
N PHE A 66 -5.35 8.91 -2.53
CA PHE A 66 -5.39 7.50 -2.15
C PHE A 66 -5.49 7.33 -0.64
N ASN A 67 -4.75 8.14 0.12
CA ASN A 67 -4.81 8.16 1.58
C ASN A 67 -6.24 8.43 2.03
N CYS A 68 -6.86 9.45 1.45
CA CYS A 68 -8.24 9.82 1.77
C CYS A 68 -9.21 8.68 1.43
N MET A 69 -9.02 8.03 0.31
CA MET A 69 -9.84 6.91 -0.13
C MET A 69 -9.77 5.76 0.87
N ILE A 70 -8.58 5.41 1.33
CA ILE A 70 -8.41 4.33 2.31
C ILE A 70 -9.03 4.70 3.64
N ARG A 71 -8.82 5.93 4.12
CA ARG A 71 -9.44 6.41 5.36
C ARG A 71 -10.95 6.32 5.32
N ASN A 72 -11.54 6.76 4.23
CA ASN A 72 -12.99 6.72 4.06
C ASN A 72 -13.51 5.29 4.08
N SER A 73 -12.77 4.40 3.44
CA SER A 73 -13.10 2.98 3.39
C SER A 73 -13.08 2.35 4.78
N LEU A 74 -12.18 2.82 5.65
CA LEU A 74 -12.04 2.31 7.01
C LEU A 74 -12.95 3.03 8.02
N GLY A 75 -13.55 4.14 7.63
CA GLY A 75 -14.34 4.95 8.54
C GLY A 75 -13.49 5.68 9.57
N VAL A 76 -12.24 5.95 9.26
CA VAL A 76 -11.31 6.61 10.19
C VAL A 76 -11.39 8.12 10.04
N ASN A 77 -11.58 8.80 11.16
CA ASN A 77 -11.63 10.27 11.18
C ASN A 77 -10.23 10.83 11.17
N GLU A 78 -9.98 11.82 10.31
CA GLU A 78 -8.71 12.51 10.19
C GLU A 78 -8.20 13.06 11.50
N GLU A 79 -9.11 13.52 12.33
CA GLU A 79 -8.77 14.22 13.58
C GLU A 79 -8.36 13.27 14.70
N GLU A 80 -8.77 12.01 14.62
CA GLU A 80 -8.59 11.06 15.72
C GLU A 80 -7.24 10.39 15.75
N SER A 81 -6.62 10.20 14.61
CA SER A 81 -5.31 9.57 14.58
C SER A 81 -4.58 9.92 13.30
N ALA A 82 -3.29 10.08 13.42
CA ALA A 82 -2.44 10.19 12.24
C ALA A 82 -2.47 8.86 11.50
N PHE A 83 -2.40 8.94 10.20
CA PHE A 83 -2.56 7.81 9.32
C PHE A 83 -1.49 7.92 8.25
N TYR A 84 -0.64 6.92 8.16
CA TYR A 84 0.50 6.92 7.26
C TYR A 84 0.41 5.81 6.24
N LEU A 85 0.87 6.09 5.04
CA LEU A 85 1.06 5.09 3.99
C LEU A 85 2.56 4.86 3.83
N LEU A 86 2.95 3.60 3.78
CA LEU A 86 4.35 3.20 3.67
C LEU A 86 4.56 2.33 2.44
N VAL A 87 5.69 2.52 1.77
CA VAL A 87 6.16 1.60 0.74
C VAL A 87 7.43 0.95 1.22
N ASN A 88 7.67 -0.29 0.83
CA ASN A 88 8.81 -1.09 1.27
C ASN A 88 8.91 -1.17 2.80
N MET A 89 7.76 -1.06 3.49
CA MET A 89 7.63 -1.12 4.95
C MET A 89 8.46 -0.07 5.70
N LYS A 90 8.89 0.96 5.03
CA LYS A 90 9.94 1.83 5.53
C LYS A 90 9.73 3.30 5.17
N TYR A 91 9.31 3.58 3.94
CA TYR A 91 9.23 4.95 3.45
C TYR A 91 7.80 5.45 3.44
N THR A 92 7.54 6.54 4.16
CA THR A 92 6.24 7.19 4.09
C THR A 92 6.08 7.89 2.75
N ILE A 93 4.88 7.80 2.21
CA ILE A 93 4.52 8.53 1.00
C ILE A 93 3.38 9.48 1.32
N THR A 94 3.46 10.69 0.82
CA THR A 94 2.45 11.72 1.11
C THR A 94 2.37 12.74 -0.03
N GLY A 95 1.34 13.56 0.01
CA GLY A 95 1.26 14.77 -0.80
C GLY A 95 0.74 14.57 -2.19
N ASP A 96 1.15 15.46 -3.05
CA ASP A 96 0.63 15.58 -4.41
C ASP A 96 1.35 14.71 -5.42
N ILE A 97 2.29 13.90 -4.98
CA ILE A 97 2.99 12.97 -5.85
C ILE A 97 1.96 11.99 -6.42
N SER A 98 2.02 11.75 -7.73
CA SER A 98 1.11 10.81 -8.37
C SER A 98 1.48 9.37 -8.01
N LEU A 99 0.49 8.50 -7.97
CA LEU A 99 0.75 7.08 -7.75
C LEU A 99 1.54 6.48 -8.90
N SER A 100 1.50 7.10 -10.08
CA SER A 100 2.34 6.70 -11.19
C SER A 100 3.83 6.82 -10.83
N GLU A 101 4.21 7.92 -10.21
CA GLU A 101 5.60 8.13 -9.76
C GLU A 101 5.99 7.13 -8.67
N VAL A 102 5.10 6.89 -7.71
CA VAL A 102 5.34 5.92 -6.66
C VAL A 102 5.51 4.52 -7.25
N TYR A 103 4.64 4.19 -8.19
CA TYR A 103 4.67 2.88 -8.85
C TYR A 103 6.00 2.67 -9.58
N GLN A 104 6.43 3.65 -10.36
CA GLN A 104 7.69 3.56 -11.11
C GLN A 104 8.88 3.28 -10.19
N LYS A 105 8.86 3.89 -9.02
CA LYS A 105 9.98 3.83 -8.09
C LYS A 105 9.93 2.62 -7.16
N TYR A 106 8.73 2.21 -6.74
CA TYR A 106 8.58 1.25 -5.64
C TYR A 106 7.83 -0.04 -5.98
N LYS A 107 7.41 -0.23 -7.22
CA LYS A 107 6.74 -1.48 -7.58
C LYS A 107 7.64 -2.68 -7.29
N SER A 108 7.03 -3.81 -6.98
CA SER A 108 7.78 -5.02 -6.70
C SER A 108 8.54 -5.49 -7.94
N PRO A 109 9.85 -5.72 -7.83
CA PRO A 109 10.61 -6.28 -8.94
C PRO A 109 10.24 -7.74 -9.22
N GLN A 110 9.57 -8.39 -8.30
CA GLN A 110 9.20 -9.79 -8.44
C GLN A 110 7.91 -9.98 -9.22
N ASP A 111 6.86 -9.24 -8.87
CA ASP A 111 5.55 -9.46 -9.46
C ASP A 111 4.91 -8.22 -10.10
N GLY A 112 5.49 -7.04 -9.89
CA GLY A 112 5.01 -5.82 -10.53
C GLY A 112 3.91 -5.08 -9.79
N PHE A 113 3.38 -5.64 -8.69
CA PHE A 113 2.41 -4.93 -7.86
C PHE A 113 3.09 -3.86 -7.01
N LEU A 114 2.34 -2.82 -6.69
CA LEU A 114 2.80 -1.82 -5.72
C LEU A 114 2.22 -2.20 -4.36
N TYR A 115 3.07 -2.46 -3.39
CA TYR A 115 2.66 -2.87 -2.05
C TYR A 115 2.70 -1.67 -1.12
N ILE A 116 1.53 -1.32 -0.58
CA ILE A 116 1.37 -0.20 0.35
C ILE A 116 0.82 -0.72 1.67
N MET A 117 1.41 -0.27 2.77
CA MET A 117 0.97 -0.62 4.11
C MET A 117 0.44 0.64 4.77
N TYR A 118 -0.68 0.55 5.50
CA TYR A 118 -1.14 1.69 6.28
C TYR A 118 -0.92 1.42 7.77
N THR A 119 -0.60 2.48 8.49
CA THR A 119 -0.30 2.39 9.91
C THR A 119 -0.68 3.69 10.60
N SER A 120 -0.49 3.75 11.91
CA SER A 120 -0.85 4.91 12.72
C SER A 120 0.35 5.50 13.44
N THR A 121 0.19 6.69 13.96
CA THR A 121 1.22 7.37 14.76
C THR A 121 1.68 6.53 15.93
N GLN A 122 0.76 5.82 16.56
CA GLN A 122 1.07 5.03 17.74
C GLN A 122 2.20 4.03 17.49
N VAL A 123 2.15 3.36 16.35
CA VAL A 123 3.16 2.36 15.99
C VAL A 123 4.36 3.01 15.33
N TRP A 124 4.12 3.78 14.29
CA TRP A 124 5.16 4.37 13.47
C TRP A 124 5.96 5.43 14.23
N GLY A 125 5.26 6.28 15.00
CA GLY A 125 5.90 7.32 15.77
C GLY A 125 6.89 6.77 16.79
N SER A 126 6.53 5.67 17.45
CA SER A 126 7.41 5.01 18.41
C SER A 126 8.66 4.47 17.73
N ASN A 127 8.48 3.83 16.59
CA ASN A 127 9.61 3.29 15.82
C ASN A 127 10.52 4.40 15.30
N SER A 128 9.93 5.48 14.87
CA SER A 128 10.66 6.66 14.40
C SER A 128 11.58 7.21 15.48
N LYS A 129 11.08 7.28 16.69
CA LYS A 129 11.86 7.79 17.83
C LYS A 129 13.08 6.93 18.10
N LEU A 130 12.96 5.64 17.91
CA LEU A 130 14.08 4.73 18.13
C LEU A 130 15.15 4.86 17.05
N ASN A 131 14.80 5.35 15.89
CA ASN A 131 15.72 5.49 14.78
C ASN A 131 16.50 6.80 14.79
N PHE A 132 16.13 7.68 15.69
CA PHE A 132 16.83 8.94 15.85
C PHE A 132 17.82 8.88 17.01
#